data_89b68d6ce5aba462b691f71ef75427e5
#
_entry.id   89b68d6ce5aba462b691f71ef75427e5
#
_cell.length_a   1.000
_cell.length_b   1.000
_cell.length_c   1.000
_cell.angle_alpha   90.00
_cell.angle_beta   90.00
_cell.angle_gamma   90.00
#
_symmetry.space_group_name_H-M   'P 1'
#
loop_
_entity.id
_entity.type
_entity.pdbx_description
1 polymer ?
#
loop_
_entity_poly.entity_id
_entity_poly.type
_entity_poly.pdbx_seq_one_letter_code
_entity_poly.pdbx_strand_id
1 'polypeptide(L)'
;FASYEAFIRIVDSMAAQHAKWLKVCSQLPWRQSIASLNLILSSNVWQQDHNGFTHQDPGFLDHIDNKKADVVRMYLPPDTNCLLSCYDHCIRSRDYVNVLVTSKHPRPQWLTMEQAVKHCTQGVGIWEWASYDQGQEPDVVIVGCGETPTIEALAAVTILRYNLPELKIRFINVVD
;
A
#
# COMPACT_ATOMS: atom_id res chain seq x y z
N PHE A 1 -8.84 -1.87 13.55
CA PHE A 1 -9.61 -0.62 13.45
C PHE A 1 -9.74 -0.23 11.98
N ALA A 2 -10.94 0.08 11.51
CA ALA A 2 -11.19 0.51 10.14
C ALA A 2 -11.81 1.91 10.15
N SER A 3 -11.36 2.77 9.24
CA SER A 3 -11.86 4.13 9.08
C SER A 3 -11.62 4.62 7.65
N TYR A 4 -12.23 5.73 7.29
CA TYR A 4 -11.83 6.50 6.10
C TYR A 4 -10.58 7.31 6.42
N GLU A 5 -9.75 7.56 5.41
CA GLU A 5 -8.57 8.41 5.55
C GLU A 5 -8.93 9.79 6.14
N ALA A 6 -10.04 10.37 5.71
CA ALA A 6 -10.55 11.64 6.22
C ALA A 6 -10.75 11.72 7.74
N PHE A 7 -11.08 10.60 8.38
CA PHE A 7 -11.40 10.56 9.80
C PHE A 7 -10.31 9.94 10.66
N ILE A 8 -9.31 9.32 10.08
CA ILE A 8 -8.27 8.62 10.83
C ILE A 8 -7.40 9.58 11.65
N ARG A 9 -7.35 10.86 11.32
CA ARG A 9 -6.62 11.87 12.10
C ARG A 9 -7.06 11.98 13.56
N ILE A 10 -8.30 11.61 13.87
CA ILE A 10 -8.76 11.54 15.26
C ILE A 10 -7.87 10.61 16.09
N VAL A 11 -7.32 9.56 15.49
CA VAL A 11 -6.46 8.59 16.19
C VAL A 11 -4.96 8.79 15.91
N ASP A 12 -4.57 9.79 15.14
CA ASP A 12 -3.18 10.05 14.74
C ASP A 12 -2.24 10.15 15.93
N SER A 13 -2.56 11.00 16.90
CA SER A 13 -1.73 11.16 18.11
C SER A 13 -1.65 9.85 18.92
N MET A 14 -2.72 9.08 18.99
CA MET A 14 -2.75 7.79 19.68
C MET A 14 -1.90 6.75 18.95
N ALA A 15 -2.00 6.67 17.61
CA ALA A 15 -1.18 5.80 16.80
C ALA A 15 0.31 6.15 16.92
N ALA A 16 0.65 7.44 16.89
CA ALA A 16 2.01 7.91 17.07
C ALA A 16 2.57 7.58 18.46
N GLN A 17 1.78 7.72 19.53
CA GLN A 17 2.19 7.35 20.88
C GLN A 17 2.33 5.82 21.03
N HIS A 18 1.41 5.06 20.43
CA HIS A 18 1.49 3.60 20.42
C HIS A 18 2.77 3.10 19.71
N ALA A 19 3.13 3.69 18.57
CA ALA A 19 4.38 3.38 17.87
C ALA A 19 5.62 3.67 18.75
N LYS A 20 5.64 4.81 19.46
CA LYS A 20 6.72 5.12 20.41
C LYS A 20 6.79 4.10 21.54
N TRP A 21 5.65 3.70 22.06
CA TRP A 21 5.56 2.71 23.12
C TRP A 21 6.07 1.33 22.65
N LEU A 22 5.67 0.86 21.46
CA LEU A 22 6.19 -0.37 20.86
C LEU A 22 7.71 -0.33 20.73
N LYS A 23 8.25 0.79 20.20
CA LYS A 23 9.70 0.99 20.08
C LYS A 23 10.43 0.89 21.42
N VAL A 24 9.89 1.45 22.48
CA VAL A 24 10.49 1.35 23.83
C VAL A 24 10.37 -0.06 24.35
N CYS A 25 9.22 -0.70 24.18
CA CYS A 25 8.99 -2.08 24.65
C CYS A 25 9.95 -3.08 23.98
N SER A 26 10.27 -2.91 22.70
CA SER A 26 11.20 -3.79 21.98
C SER A 26 12.62 -3.77 22.52
N GLN A 27 12.99 -2.75 23.29
CA GLN A 27 14.31 -2.60 23.93
C GLN A 27 14.37 -3.24 25.32
N LEU A 28 13.27 -3.75 25.85
CA LEU A 28 13.19 -4.30 27.19
C LEU A 28 13.27 -5.83 27.16
N PRO A 29 14.37 -6.46 27.64
CA PRO A 29 14.61 -7.89 27.47
C PRO A 29 13.59 -8.80 28.19
N TRP A 30 12.87 -8.26 29.17
CA TRP A 30 11.84 -8.97 29.92
C TRP A 30 10.44 -8.87 29.31
N ARG A 31 10.28 -8.09 28.24
CA ARG A 31 8.98 -7.84 27.62
C ARG A 31 8.70 -8.88 26.53
N GLN A 32 7.50 -9.43 26.54
CA GLN A 32 7.01 -10.31 25.47
C GLN A 32 6.53 -9.50 24.27
N SER A 33 6.53 -10.13 23.10
CA SER A 33 5.96 -9.54 21.87
C SER A 33 4.47 -9.20 22.04
N ILE A 34 4.08 -8.07 21.51
CA ILE A 34 2.75 -7.48 21.65
C ILE A 34 1.97 -7.64 20.34
N ALA A 35 0.68 -7.83 20.43
CA ALA A 35 -0.18 -7.84 19.23
C ALA A 35 -0.07 -6.53 18.48
N SER A 36 0.04 -6.60 17.15
CA SER A 36 0.11 -5.42 16.30
C SER A 36 -1.20 -4.62 16.31
N LEU A 37 -1.10 -3.31 16.17
CA LEU A 37 -2.23 -2.43 15.90
C LEU A 37 -2.43 -2.34 14.38
N ASN A 38 -3.58 -2.82 13.90
CA ASN A 38 -3.88 -2.81 12.48
C ASN A 38 -4.92 -1.73 12.17
N LEU A 39 -4.59 -0.81 11.28
CA LEU A 39 -5.44 0.28 10.82
C LEU A 39 -5.76 0.06 9.34
N ILE A 40 -7.05 0.00 9.00
CA ILE A 40 -7.51 -0.14 7.61
C ILE A 40 -8.18 1.17 7.20
N LEU A 41 -7.63 1.79 6.16
CA LEU A 41 -8.19 2.99 5.55
C LEU A 41 -8.96 2.59 4.31
N SER A 42 -10.28 2.59 4.40
CA SER A 42 -11.19 2.06 3.37
C SER A 42 -11.70 3.11 2.39
N SER A 43 -11.16 4.32 2.43
CA SER A 43 -11.38 5.39 1.46
C SER A 43 -10.13 6.27 1.47
N ASN A 44 -9.61 6.60 0.32
CA ASN A 44 -8.33 7.28 0.16
C ASN A 44 -8.47 8.58 -0.66
N VAL A 45 -7.41 9.39 -0.65
CA VAL A 45 -7.37 10.70 -1.28
C VAL A 45 -7.55 10.67 -2.80
N TRP A 46 -7.15 9.58 -3.47
CA TRP A 46 -7.29 9.45 -4.93
C TRP A 46 -8.72 9.23 -5.39
N GLN A 47 -9.60 8.83 -4.47
CA GLN A 47 -11.01 8.62 -4.77
C GLN A 47 -11.89 9.14 -3.64
N GLN A 48 -12.44 10.32 -3.85
CA GLN A 48 -13.30 11.01 -2.89
C GLN A 48 -14.72 10.49 -2.99
N ASP A 49 -15.05 9.52 -2.17
CA ASP A 49 -16.36 8.91 -2.13
C ASP A 49 -17.25 9.57 -1.09
N HIS A 50 -18.36 10.14 -1.53
CA HIS A 50 -19.49 10.58 -0.70
C HIS A 50 -19.26 11.67 0.35
N ASN A 51 -18.03 11.89 0.82
CA ASN A 51 -17.74 12.87 1.87
C ASN A 51 -17.39 14.26 1.33
N GLY A 52 -17.29 14.41 0.02
CA GLY A 52 -16.96 15.68 -0.65
C GLY A 52 -15.49 16.07 -0.50
N PHE A 53 -15.12 17.13 -1.20
CA PHE A 53 -13.74 17.62 -1.30
C PHE A 53 -13.12 18.06 0.04
N THR A 54 -13.93 18.40 1.00
CA THR A 54 -13.47 18.97 2.29
C THR A 54 -13.12 17.93 3.33
N HIS A 55 -13.34 16.65 3.05
CA HIS A 55 -13.21 15.58 4.03
C HIS A 55 -11.98 14.69 3.84
N GLN A 56 -11.26 14.84 2.74
CA GLN A 56 -10.03 14.07 2.51
C GLN A 56 -8.84 14.78 3.17
N ASP A 57 -8.10 14.03 3.97
CA ASP A 57 -6.92 14.54 4.68
C ASP A 57 -5.84 13.46 4.72
N PRO A 58 -4.86 13.50 3.80
CA PRO A 58 -3.77 12.52 3.73
C PRO A 58 -2.73 12.68 4.85
N GLY A 59 -2.85 13.70 5.69
CA GLY A 59 -1.86 14.05 6.71
C GLY A 59 -1.55 12.93 7.70
N PHE A 60 -2.46 11.98 7.91
CA PHE A 60 -2.17 10.80 8.72
C PHE A 60 -1.10 9.92 8.10
N LEU A 61 -1.19 9.64 6.79
CA LEU A 61 -0.20 8.81 6.08
C LEU A 61 1.18 9.48 6.13
N ASP A 62 1.26 10.78 5.84
CA ASP A 62 2.51 11.55 5.94
C ASP A 62 3.10 11.50 7.35
N HIS A 63 2.26 11.59 8.38
CA HIS A 63 2.68 11.53 9.78
C HIS A 63 3.21 10.16 10.17
N ILE A 64 2.52 9.10 9.75
CA ILE A 64 2.87 7.74 10.16
C ILE A 64 4.11 7.23 9.40
N ASP A 65 4.28 7.62 8.13
CA ASP A 65 5.43 7.28 7.29
C ASP A 65 6.76 7.81 7.87
N ASN A 66 6.72 8.91 8.60
CA ASN A 66 7.90 9.45 9.32
C ASN A 66 8.38 8.59 10.50
N LYS A 67 7.73 7.47 10.78
CA LYS A 67 8.17 6.54 11.82
C LYS A 67 9.13 5.50 11.23
N LYS A 68 9.87 4.81 12.09
CA LYS A 68 10.77 3.74 11.65
C LYS A 68 10.00 2.54 11.12
N ALA A 69 10.45 2.00 10.00
CA ALA A 69 9.89 0.78 9.41
C ALA A 69 9.95 -0.45 10.33
N ASP A 70 10.82 -0.44 11.34
CA ASP A 70 10.89 -1.47 12.39
C ASP A 70 9.63 -1.54 13.26
N VAL A 71 8.81 -0.47 13.25
CA VAL A 71 7.65 -0.33 14.14
C VAL A 71 6.38 -0.04 13.34
N VAL A 72 6.49 0.69 12.24
CA VAL A 72 5.35 1.09 11.39
C VAL A 72 5.54 0.54 10.00
N ARG A 73 4.51 -0.10 9.47
CA ARG A 73 4.46 -0.59 8.09
C ARG A 73 3.21 -0.05 7.42
N MET A 74 3.35 0.34 6.16
CA MET A 74 2.25 0.85 5.36
C MET A 74 2.13 0.02 4.08
N TYR A 75 0.94 -0.53 3.85
CA TYR A 75 0.64 -1.40 2.71
C TYR A 75 -0.38 -0.73 1.81
N LEU A 76 -0.06 -0.66 0.53
CA LEU A 76 -0.91 -0.09 -0.52
C LEU A 76 -1.18 -1.16 -1.60
N PRO A 77 -1.99 -2.17 -1.29
CA PRO A 77 -2.26 -3.28 -2.20
C PRO A 77 -2.98 -2.80 -3.47
N PRO A 78 -2.60 -3.29 -4.66
CA PRO A 78 -3.19 -2.89 -5.94
C PRO A 78 -4.53 -3.56 -6.24
N ASP A 79 -4.84 -4.68 -5.58
CA ASP A 79 -6.06 -5.48 -5.80
C ASP A 79 -6.49 -6.24 -4.54
N THR A 80 -7.63 -6.94 -4.62
CA THR A 80 -8.20 -7.66 -3.49
C THR A 80 -7.34 -8.84 -3.01
N ASN A 81 -6.70 -9.59 -3.92
CA ASN A 81 -5.85 -10.72 -3.51
C ASN A 81 -4.60 -10.23 -2.78
N CYS A 82 -4.01 -9.13 -3.23
CA CYS A 82 -2.92 -8.47 -2.51
C CYS A 82 -3.39 -7.92 -1.15
N LEU A 83 -4.59 -7.32 -1.09
CA LEU A 83 -5.18 -6.87 0.17
C LEU A 83 -5.36 -8.01 1.16
N LEU A 84 -5.90 -9.15 0.73
CA LEU A 84 -6.07 -10.33 1.58
C LEU A 84 -4.73 -10.88 2.07
N SER A 85 -3.72 -10.93 1.20
CA SER A 85 -2.36 -11.36 1.57
C SER A 85 -1.74 -10.44 2.61
N CYS A 86 -1.79 -9.12 2.40
CA CYS A 86 -1.27 -8.13 3.36
C CYS A 86 -2.06 -8.19 4.68
N TYR A 87 -3.38 -8.34 4.61
CA TYR A 87 -4.22 -8.41 5.80
C TYR A 87 -3.92 -9.65 6.65
N ASP A 88 -3.77 -10.83 6.03
CA ASP A 88 -3.35 -12.06 6.73
C ASP A 88 -2.00 -11.87 7.43
N HIS A 89 -1.03 -11.25 6.73
CA HIS A 89 0.26 -10.90 7.34
C HIS A 89 0.08 -9.97 8.54
N CYS A 90 -0.70 -8.92 8.41
CA CYS A 90 -0.91 -7.93 9.47
C CYS A 90 -1.54 -8.52 10.73
N ILE A 91 -2.56 -9.40 10.60
CA ILE A 91 -3.22 -10.00 11.76
C ILE A 91 -2.35 -11.04 12.47
N ARG A 92 -1.36 -11.61 11.80
CA ARG A 92 -0.38 -12.53 12.38
C ARG A 92 0.84 -11.82 12.95
N SER A 93 1.09 -10.58 12.51
CA SER A 93 2.27 -9.81 12.92
C SER A 93 2.22 -9.40 14.39
N ARG A 94 3.38 -9.10 14.95
CA ARG A 94 3.55 -8.60 16.31
C ARG A 94 4.49 -7.41 16.31
N ASP A 95 4.28 -6.54 17.28
CA ASP A 95 5.14 -5.38 17.57
C ASP A 95 5.11 -4.29 16.47
N TYR A 96 4.06 -4.27 15.62
CA TYR A 96 3.87 -3.28 14.57
C TYR A 96 2.61 -2.43 14.73
N VAL A 97 2.68 -1.24 14.17
CA VAL A 97 1.50 -0.49 13.71
C VAL A 97 1.43 -0.70 12.20
N ASN A 98 0.47 -1.47 11.74
CA ASN A 98 0.23 -1.71 10.32
C ASN A 98 -0.87 -0.79 9.81
N VAL A 99 -0.63 -0.14 8.68
CA VAL A 99 -1.60 0.70 7.99
C VAL A 99 -1.87 0.10 6.62
N LEU A 100 -3.10 -0.29 6.34
CA LEU A 100 -3.55 -0.79 5.04
C LEU A 100 -4.43 0.26 4.38
N VAL A 101 -4.05 0.70 3.19
CA VAL A 101 -4.82 1.65 2.39
C VAL A 101 -5.55 0.89 1.30
N THR A 102 -6.86 1.01 1.26
CA THR A 102 -7.72 0.28 0.31
C THR A 102 -8.93 1.13 -0.09
N SER A 103 -9.69 0.65 -1.06
CA SER A 103 -10.97 1.23 -1.46
C SER A 103 -12.15 0.43 -0.89
N LYS A 104 -13.28 1.09 -0.76
CA LYS A 104 -14.57 0.47 -0.49
C LYS A 104 -15.31 0.03 -1.75
N HIS A 105 -14.82 0.39 -2.92
CA HIS A 105 -15.44 0.06 -4.21
C HIS A 105 -14.80 -1.17 -4.85
N PRO A 106 -15.55 -1.94 -5.64
CA PRO A 106 -15.00 -3.01 -6.45
C PRO A 106 -13.90 -2.48 -7.37
N ARG A 107 -12.80 -3.23 -7.47
CA ARG A 107 -11.64 -2.89 -8.29
C ARG A 107 -11.27 -4.06 -9.21
N PRO A 108 -10.56 -3.80 -10.30
CA PRO A 108 -10.01 -4.85 -11.13
C PRO A 108 -9.11 -5.77 -10.30
N GLN A 109 -9.15 -7.06 -10.64
CA GLN A 109 -8.30 -8.08 -10.04
C GLN A 109 -7.16 -8.38 -11.01
N TRP A 110 -5.91 -8.10 -10.60
CA TRP A 110 -4.74 -8.21 -11.46
C TRP A 110 -3.99 -9.52 -11.28
N LEU A 111 -3.83 -9.97 -10.04
CA LEU A 111 -3.02 -11.12 -9.68
C LEU A 111 -3.89 -12.26 -9.15
N THR A 112 -3.53 -13.50 -9.47
CA THR A 112 -4.07 -14.66 -8.75
C THR A 112 -3.62 -14.63 -7.29
N MET A 113 -4.27 -15.39 -6.42
CA MET A 113 -3.89 -15.42 -5.00
C MET A 113 -2.43 -15.87 -4.80
N GLU A 114 -1.96 -16.85 -5.57
CA GLU A 114 -0.58 -17.33 -5.52
C GLU A 114 0.42 -16.22 -5.92
N GLN A 115 0.13 -15.54 -7.02
CA GLN A 115 0.95 -14.40 -7.48
C GLN A 115 0.95 -13.26 -6.47
N ALA A 116 -0.21 -12.96 -5.87
CA ALA A 116 -0.36 -11.91 -4.87
C ALA A 116 0.45 -12.21 -3.60
N VAL A 117 0.42 -13.44 -3.09
CA VAL A 117 1.25 -13.84 -1.94
C VAL A 117 2.74 -13.66 -2.23
N LYS A 118 3.20 -14.09 -3.42
CA LYS A 118 4.60 -13.90 -3.82
C LYS A 118 4.96 -12.42 -3.92
N HIS A 119 4.12 -11.63 -4.59
CA HIS A 119 4.33 -10.19 -4.80
C HIS A 119 4.36 -9.42 -3.47
N CYS A 120 3.37 -9.64 -2.60
CA CYS A 120 3.29 -8.98 -1.30
C CYS A 120 4.43 -9.39 -0.35
N THR A 121 4.95 -10.62 -0.47
CA THR A 121 6.12 -11.05 0.31
C THR A 121 7.38 -10.30 -0.09
N GLN A 122 7.48 -9.90 -1.37
CA GLN A 122 8.60 -9.11 -1.88
C GLN A 122 8.42 -7.60 -1.66
N GLY A 123 7.18 -7.14 -1.49
CA GLY A 123 6.80 -5.73 -1.33
C GLY A 123 6.83 -4.91 -2.62
N VAL A 124 7.65 -5.30 -3.59
CA VAL A 124 7.81 -4.65 -4.89
C VAL A 124 8.09 -5.70 -5.97
N GLY A 125 7.61 -5.49 -7.18
CA GLY A 125 7.87 -6.42 -8.28
C GLY A 125 7.57 -5.85 -9.67
N ILE A 126 8.28 -6.38 -10.64
CA ILE A 126 8.01 -6.11 -12.06
C ILE A 126 6.78 -6.93 -12.47
N TRP A 127 5.82 -6.27 -13.09
CA TRP A 127 4.71 -6.95 -13.74
C TRP A 127 5.02 -7.15 -15.23
N GLU A 128 5.57 -8.31 -15.55
CA GLU A 128 6.00 -8.64 -16.92
C GLU A 128 4.86 -8.51 -17.92
N TRP A 129 3.65 -8.95 -17.56
CA TRP A 129 2.47 -8.86 -18.41
C TRP A 129 2.03 -7.42 -18.74
N ALA A 130 2.42 -6.45 -17.93
CA ALA A 130 2.19 -5.02 -18.13
C ALA A 130 3.41 -4.28 -18.72
N SER A 131 4.55 -4.96 -18.80
CA SER A 131 5.81 -4.42 -19.32
C SER A 131 5.95 -4.65 -20.83
N TYR A 132 6.76 -3.82 -21.50
CA TYR A 132 7.03 -3.85 -22.95
C TYR A 132 8.52 -3.69 -23.27
N ASP A 133 9.38 -4.00 -22.33
CA ASP A 133 10.83 -3.96 -22.51
C ASP A 133 11.43 -5.28 -23.02
N GLN A 134 10.64 -6.35 -23.09
CA GLN A 134 11.08 -7.69 -23.53
C GLN A 134 12.30 -8.19 -22.75
N GLY A 135 12.44 -7.82 -21.49
CA GLY A 135 13.59 -8.14 -20.64
C GLY A 135 14.85 -7.34 -20.96
N GLN A 136 14.78 -6.35 -21.85
CA GLN A 136 15.90 -5.45 -22.18
C GLN A 136 15.94 -4.26 -21.20
N GLU A 137 16.98 -3.43 -21.34
CA GLU A 137 17.04 -2.14 -20.65
C GLU A 137 15.85 -1.28 -21.06
N PRO A 138 15.00 -0.83 -20.13
CA PRO A 138 13.85 0.00 -20.44
C PRO A 138 14.26 1.45 -20.73
N ASP A 139 13.53 2.08 -21.65
CA ASP A 139 13.65 3.52 -21.88
C ASP A 139 12.88 4.31 -20.79
N VAL A 140 11.79 3.70 -20.27
CA VAL A 140 10.92 4.28 -19.25
C VAL A 140 10.52 3.22 -18.23
N VAL A 141 10.56 3.61 -16.96
CA VAL A 141 10.00 2.81 -15.85
C VAL A 141 8.77 3.54 -15.31
N ILE A 142 7.63 2.85 -15.29
CA ILE A 142 6.39 3.35 -14.71
C ILE A 142 6.11 2.56 -13.44
N VAL A 143 5.87 3.29 -12.33
CA VAL A 143 5.65 2.69 -11.02
C VAL A 143 4.24 3.00 -10.54
N GLY A 144 3.49 1.96 -10.17
CA GLY A 144 2.19 2.09 -9.50
C GLY A 144 2.30 1.65 -8.03
N CYS A 145 1.75 2.45 -7.11
CA CYS A 145 1.66 2.12 -5.70
C CYS A 145 0.23 2.40 -5.21
N GLY A 146 -0.47 1.37 -4.73
CA GLY A 146 -1.87 1.44 -4.38
C GLY A 146 -2.81 1.20 -5.58
N GLU A 147 -4.09 1.02 -5.31
CA GLU A 147 -5.06 0.58 -6.31
C GLU A 147 -5.32 1.60 -7.42
N THR A 148 -5.67 2.84 -7.08
CA THR A 148 -5.99 3.88 -8.06
C THR A 148 -4.76 4.30 -8.87
N PRO A 149 -3.59 4.60 -8.27
CA PRO A 149 -2.38 4.87 -9.05
C PRO A 149 -1.96 3.70 -9.96
N THR A 150 -2.19 2.46 -9.55
CA THR A 150 -1.91 1.28 -10.39
C THR A 150 -2.80 1.24 -11.63
N ILE A 151 -4.11 1.51 -11.49
CA ILE A 151 -5.04 1.58 -12.62
C ILE A 151 -4.61 2.67 -13.61
N GLU A 152 -4.33 3.86 -13.12
CA GLU A 152 -3.93 5.00 -13.94
C GLU A 152 -2.58 4.76 -14.64
N ALA A 153 -1.62 4.16 -13.93
CA ALA A 153 -0.32 3.82 -14.49
C ALA A 153 -0.44 2.75 -15.60
N LEU A 154 -1.30 1.75 -15.44
CA LEU A 154 -1.58 0.75 -16.48
C LEU A 154 -2.27 1.38 -17.70
N ALA A 155 -3.18 2.32 -17.48
CA ALA A 155 -3.80 3.09 -18.56
C ALA A 155 -2.75 3.92 -19.32
N ALA A 156 -1.84 4.57 -18.59
CA ALA A 156 -0.73 5.32 -19.18
C ALA A 156 0.19 4.43 -20.03
N VAL A 157 0.55 3.23 -19.55
CA VAL A 157 1.30 2.24 -20.34
C VAL A 157 0.58 1.91 -21.65
N THR A 158 -0.73 1.69 -21.59
CA THR A 158 -1.55 1.38 -22.78
C THR A 158 -1.53 2.52 -23.79
N ILE A 159 -1.67 3.76 -23.35
CA ILE A 159 -1.63 4.96 -24.19
C ILE A 159 -0.25 5.16 -24.81
N LEU A 160 0.81 4.99 -24.04
CA LEU A 160 2.19 5.13 -24.52
C LEU A 160 2.50 4.09 -25.60
N ARG A 161 2.10 2.85 -25.40
CA ARG A 161 2.28 1.78 -26.41
C ARG A 161 1.57 2.07 -27.72
N TYR A 162 0.38 2.65 -27.65
CA TYR A 162 -0.37 2.98 -28.85
C TYR A 162 0.30 4.10 -29.65
N ASN A 163 0.82 5.13 -28.95
CA ASN A 163 1.38 6.32 -29.59
C ASN A 163 2.89 6.21 -29.85
N LEU A 164 3.62 5.40 -29.09
CA LEU A 164 5.07 5.25 -29.14
C LEU A 164 5.45 3.76 -29.06
N PRO A 165 5.15 2.98 -30.11
CA PRO A 165 5.28 1.51 -30.09
C PRO A 165 6.71 0.99 -29.91
N GLU A 166 7.72 1.81 -30.26
CA GLU A 166 9.14 1.44 -30.05
C GLU A 166 9.60 1.64 -28.60
N LEU A 167 8.84 2.35 -27.77
CA LEU A 167 9.26 2.69 -26.41
C LEU A 167 9.26 1.43 -25.52
N LYS A 168 10.42 1.11 -24.97
CA LYS A 168 10.57 -0.01 -24.02
C LYS A 168 10.14 0.44 -22.64
N ILE A 169 9.01 -0.07 -22.17
CA ILE A 169 8.39 0.31 -20.92
C ILE A 169 8.48 -0.84 -19.93
N ARG A 170 8.99 -0.59 -18.72
CA ARG A 170 8.93 -1.50 -17.59
C ARG A 170 7.89 -1.00 -16.60
N PHE A 171 6.96 -1.88 -16.23
CA PHE A 171 5.97 -1.58 -15.18
C PHE A 171 6.36 -2.25 -13.87
N ILE A 172 6.38 -1.46 -12.80
CA ILE A 172 6.67 -1.92 -11.44
C ILE A 172 5.48 -1.59 -10.55
N ASN A 173 5.07 -2.55 -9.73
CA ASN A 173 4.11 -2.30 -8.67
C ASN A 173 4.77 -2.39 -7.31
N VAL A 174 4.43 -1.46 -6.42
CA VAL A 174 4.89 -1.38 -5.03
C VAL A 174 3.71 -1.55 -4.09
N VAL A 175 3.87 -2.40 -3.09
CA VAL A 175 2.85 -2.70 -2.06
C VAL A 175 3.27 -2.17 -0.69
N ASP A 176 4.58 -2.26 -0.36
CA ASP A 176 5.15 -1.94 0.96
C ASP A 176 6.53 -1.27 0.82
#